data_7762200d0b27544f32bae2d4bd6abf7b
#
_entry.id   7762200d0b27544f32bae2d4bd6abf7b
#
_cell.length_a   1.000
_cell.length_b   1.000
_cell.length_c   1.000
_cell.angle_alpha   90.00
_cell.angle_beta   90.00
_cell.angle_gamma   90.00
#
_symmetry.space_group_name_H-M   'P 1'
#
loop_
_entity.id
_entity.type
_entity.pdbx_description
1 polymer ?
#
loop_
_entity_poly.entity_id
_entity_poly.type
_entity_poly.pdbx_seq_one_letter_code
_entity_poly.pdbx_strand_id
1 'polypeptide(L)'
;LYDLYDKCNKDYGTFSSIKNSVVIRRNIRRIAKKTSPDVIIAFMSALGCSVIVSTIGLKIPIVVSEHTNVSRFLGYSLNIKRKLLYPLANCITVLTRHDEKLWRNKVKNVVYMPNPINLKTLHTSKNNRNKVVLAVGRVNQWEVKGFDNLIFCWSKLCSDFPDWKLQIVGNSDKDASVFLKKMAIENNCQNYEFVGFRKDVDRLMQQSEIFCLSSRTEGLPMALIEAMNAGCCCVSFDVVTGPREIIVANKSGLLAKNQDNEDFVEKLRQVMSDETLRHHLAANAPSSVVKFSTKRIIHRWYILFDKIIKK
;
A
#
# COMPACT_ATOMS: atom_id res chain seq x y z
N LEU A 1 -7.70 -15.37 -22.33
CA LEU A 1 -7.34 -14.01 -21.91
C LEU A 1 -7.64 -13.04 -23.03
N TYR A 2 -8.29 -11.91 -22.71
CA TYR A 2 -8.57 -10.84 -23.68
C TYR A 2 -7.59 -9.69 -23.45
N ASP A 3 -7.00 -9.16 -24.52
CA ASP A 3 -6.12 -7.99 -24.44
C ASP A 3 -6.93 -6.72 -24.65
N LEU A 4 -7.00 -5.87 -23.64
CA LEU A 4 -7.64 -4.55 -23.70
C LEU A 4 -6.86 -3.56 -24.57
N TYR A 5 -5.55 -3.80 -24.75
CA TYR A 5 -4.62 -2.95 -25.48
C TYR A 5 -4.41 -3.42 -26.94
N ASP A 6 -5.13 -4.47 -27.34
CA ASP A 6 -5.12 -4.91 -28.73
C ASP A 6 -5.41 -3.72 -29.67
N LYS A 7 -4.59 -3.52 -30.68
CA LYS A 7 -4.61 -2.39 -31.63
C LYS A 7 -4.34 -1.00 -31.02
N CYS A 8 -3.83 -0.92 -29.79
CA CYS A 8 -3.32 0.34 -29.28
C CYS A 8 -1.98 0.69 -29.90
N ASN A 9 -1.80 1.98 -30.26
CA ASN A 9 -0.53 2.48 -30.78
C ASN A 9 0.48 2.59 -29.62
N LYS A 10 1.74 2.18 -29.84
CA LYS A 10 2.81 2.23 -28.83
C LYS A 10 3.45 3.60 -28.70
N ASP A 11 3.13 4.55 -29.59
CA ASP A 11 3.63 5.92 -29.52
C ASP A 11 2.97 6.71 -28.37
N TYR A 12 3.76 7.42 -27.59
CA TYR A 12 3.34 8.12 -26.36
C TYR A 12 2.90 9.57 -26.56
N GLY A 13 2.59 10.01 -27.78
CA GLY A 13 2.10 11.37 -28.07
C GLY A 13 0.66 11.60 -27.60
N THR A 14 0.26 12.87 -27.36
CA THR A 14 -1.07 13.25 -26.86
C THR A 14 -2.22 12.74 -27.76
N PHE A 15 -2.07 12.81 -29.06
CA PHE A 15 -3.03 12.28 -30.05
C PHE A 15 -3.12 10.76 -30.01
N SER A 16 -2.01 10.07 -29.81
CA SER A 16 -1.94 8.62 -29.60
C SER A 16 -2.68 8.20 -28.33
N SER A 17 -2.56 8.98 -27.26
CA SER A 17 -3.25 8.74 -25.98
C SER A 17 -4.78 8.80 -26.13
N ILE A 18 -5.33 9.74 -26.89
CA ILE A 18 -6.78 9.85 -27.15
C ILE A 18 -7.26 8.68 -28.02
N LYS A 19 -6.55 8.37 -29.10
CA LYS A 19 -6.87 7.22 -29.97
C LYS A 19 -6.86 5.91 -29.17
N ASN A 20 -5.83 5.69 -28.36
CA ASN A 20 -5.70 4.51 -27.50
C ASN A 20 -6.85 4.44 -26.48
N SER A 21 -7.28 5.56 -25.93
CA SER A 21 -8.43 5.60 -25.01
C SER A 21 -9.73 5.15 -25.70
N VAL A 22 -9.96 5.53 -26.94
CA VAL A 22 -11.13 5.10 -27.73
C VAL A 22 -11.05 3.60 -28.06
N VAL A 23 -9.87 3.12 -28.47
CA VAL A 23 -9.64 1.69 -28.76
C VAL A 23 -9.91 0.84 -27.51
N ILE A 24 -9.33 1.22 -26.37
CA ILE A 24 -9.52 0.51 -25.09
C ILE A 24 -11.02 0.44 -24.73
N ARG A 25 -11.76 1.55 -24.84
CA ARG A 25 -13.20 1.56 -24.56
C ARG A 25 -14.01 0.65 -25.50
N ARG A 26 -13.69 0.64 -26.80
CA ARG A 26 -14.31 -0.28 -27.76
C ARG A 26 -14.01 -1.73 -27.41
N ASN A 27 -12.79 -2.04 -27.02
CA ASN A 27 -12.38 -3.39 -26.62
C ASN A 27 -13.11 -3.82 -25.34
N ILE A 28 -13.19 -2.97 -24.32
CA ILE A 28 -13.96 -3.24 -23.09
C ILE A 28 -15.40 -3.58 -23.45
N ARG A 29 -16.08 -2.74 -24.27
CA ARG A 29 -17.49 -2.97 -24.66
C ARG A 29 -17.66 -4.26 -25.44
N ARG A 30 -16.76 -4.54 -26.41
CA ARG A 30 -16.77 -5.77 -27.20
C ARG A 30 -16.63 -7.01 -26.31
N ILE A 31 -15.70 -6.99 -25.38
CA ILE A 31 -15.44 -8.09 -24.46
C ILE A 31 -16.65 -8.29 -23.52
N ALA A 32 -17.16 -7.22 -22.93
CA ALA A 32 -18.33 -7.28 -22.05
C ALA A 32 -19.56 -7.87 -22.74
N LYS A 33 -19.81 -7.49 -24.01
CA LYS A 33 -20.91 -8.08 -24.82
C LYS A 33 -20.66 -9.55 -25.15
N LYS A 34 -19.41 -9.93 -25.46
CA LYS A 34 -19.07 -11.30 -25.83
C LYS A 34 -19.14 -12.26 -24.66
N THR A 35 -18.74 -11.81 -23.47
CA THR A 35 -18.64 -12.67 -22.28
C THR A 35 -19.88 -12.63 -21.40
N SER A 36 -20.72 -11.57 -21.53
CA SER A 36 -21.91 -11.34 -20.71
C SER A 36 -21.68 -11.65 -19.22
N PRO A 37 -20.68 -11.02 -18.57
CA PRO A 37 -20.33 -11.37 -17.19
C PRO A 37 -21.42 -10.88 -16.21
N ASP A 38 -21.57 -11.58 -15.08
CA ASP A 38 -22.50 -11.19 -14.02
C ASP A 38 -22.07 -9.89 -13.32
N VAL A 39 -20.78 -9.59 -13.30
CA VAL A 39 -20.21 -8.35 -12.73
C VAL A 39 -18.88 -8.01 -13.40
N ILE A 40 -18.58 -6.72 -13.53
CA ILE A 40 -17.27 -6.22 -13.97
C ILE A 40 -16.60 -5.53 -12.80
N ILE A 41 -15.38 -5.97 -12.44
CA ILE A 41 -14.55 -5.32 -11.44
C ILE A 41 -13.43 -4.57 -12.17
N ALA A 42 -13.35 -3.26 -11.98
CA ALA A 42 -12.30 -2.43 -12.53
C ALA A 42 -11.39 -1.91 -11.43
N PHE A 43 -10.10 -2.22 -11.51
CA PHE A 43 -9.10 -1.76 -10.55
C PHE A 43 -8.54 -0.39 -10.96
N MET A 44 -8.41 0.52 -9.99
CA MET A 44 -7.88 1.86 -10.14
C MET A 44 -8.78 2.83 -10.91
N SER A 45 -8.62 4.13 -10.61
CA SER A 45 -9.49 5.19 -11.09
C SER A 45 -9.60 5.31 -12.62
N ALA A 46 -8.47 5.23 -13.33
CA ALA A 46 -8.46 5.44 -14.78
C ALA A 46 -9.22 4.35 -15.54
N LEU A 47 -8.96 3.08 -15.16
CA LEU A 47 -9.66 1.93 -15.75
C LEU A 47 -11.13 1.93 -15.29
N GLY A 48 -11.42 2.24 -14.04
CA GLY A 48 -12.78 2.36 -13.50
C GLY A 48 -13.63 3.33 -14.32
N CYS A 49 -13.14 4.55 -14.55
CA CYS A 49 -13.82 5.53 -15.40
C CYS A 49 -14.02 5.02 -16.83
N SER A 50 -13.01 4.35 -17.40
CA SER A 50 -13.10 3.80 -18.76
C SER A 50 -14.14 2.68 -18.87
N VAL A 51 -14.21 1.78 -17.88
CA VAL A 51 -15.19 0.70 -17.81
C VAL A 51 -16.59 1.26 -17.70
N ILE A 52 -16.84 2.20 -16.79
CA ILE A 52 -18.15 2.81 -16.61
C ILE A 52 -18.67 3.37 -17.95
N VAL A 53 -17.86 4.20 -18.61
CA VAL A 53 -18.27 4.81 -19.91
C VAL A 53 -18.50 3.76 -21.00
N SER A 54 -17.66 2.73 -21.04
CA SER A 54 -17.72 1.70 -22.09
C SER A 54 -18.94 0.79 -21.97
N THR A 55 -19.47 0.64 -20.77
CA THR A 55 -20.54 -0.31 -20.46
C THR A 55 -21.92 0.35 -20.28
N ILE A 56 -22.01 1.67 -20.49
CA ILE A 56 -23.30 2.39 -20.49
C ILE A 56 -24.29 1.67 -21.41
N GLY A 57 -25.49 1.36 -20.89
CA GLY A 57 -26.54 0.63 -21.57
C GLY A 57 -26.38 -0.89 -21.64
N LEU A 58 -25.28 -1.45 -21.09
CA LEU A 58 -25.16 -2.88 -20.86
C LEU A 58 -25.60 -3.16 -19.41
N LYS A 59 -26.68 -3.79 -19.17
CA LYS A 59 -27.21 -4.06 -17.82
C LYS A 59 -26.28 -4.95 -16.95
N ILE A 60 -24.96 -4.71 -16.98
CA ILE A 60 -23.94 -5.46 -16.25
C ILE A 60 -23.49 -4.61 -15.06
N PRO A 61 -23.59 -5.12 -13.84
CA PRO A 61 -23.12 -4.42 -12.65
C PRO A 61 -21.63 -4.10 -12.68
N ILE A 62 -21.25 -2.89 -12.23
CA ILE A 62 -19.86 -2.41 -12.20
C ILE A 62 -19.44 -2.15 -10.77
N VAL A 63 -18.31 -2.74 -10.39
CA VAL A 63 -17.59 -2.44 -9.17
C VAL A 63 -16.27 -1.75 -9.54
N VAL A 64 -16.01 -0.56 -9.02
CA VAL A 64 -14.69 0.08 -9.13
C VAL A 64 -13.93 -0.16 -7.85
N SER A 65 -12.81 -0.86 -7.93
CA SER A 65 -11.93 -1.10 -6.79
C SER A 65 -10.84 -0.03 -6.75
N GLU A 66 -11.01 0.92 -5.83
CA GLU A 66 -10.12 2.06 -5.69
C GLU A 66 -8.97 1.71 -4.74
N HIS A 67 -7.73 1.81 -5.24
CA HIS A 67 -6.52 1.48 -4.52
C HIS A 67 -5.67 2.71 -4.17
N THR A 68 -6.18 3.89 -4.51
CA THR A 68 -5.51 5.17 -4.24
C THR A 68 -6.24 5.88 -3.11
N ASN A 69 -5.49 6.48 -2.19
CA ASN A 69 -6.04 7.39 -1.19
C ASN A 69 -6.92 8.45 -1.86
N VAL A 70 -8.10 8.65 -1.33
CA VAL A 70 -9.10 9.59 -1.86
C VAL A 70 -8.60 11.03 -1.93
N SER A 71 -7.77 11.42 -0.98
CA SER A 71 -7.19 12.76 -0.89
C SER A 71 -6.04 13.00 -1.86
N ARG A 72 -5.51 11.94 -2.50
CA ARG A 72 -4.44 12.07 -3.47
C ARG A 72 -4.95 12.75 -4.75
N PHE A 73 -4.32 13.85 -5.12
CA PHE A 73 -4.58 14.52 -6.38
C PHE A 73 -4.04 13.68 -7.55
N LEU A 74 -4.93 13.25 -8.45
CA LEU A 74 -4.61 12.41 -9.62
C LEU A 74 -4.62 13.20 -10.95
N GLY A 75 -4.58 14.53 -10.87
CA GLY A 75 -4.75 15.43 -12.00
C GLY A 75 -6.21 15.86 -12.20
N TYR A 76 -6.42 17.08 -12.68
CA TYR A 76 -7.76 17.68 -12.83
C TYR A 76 -8.72 16.81 -13.64
N SER A 77 -8.28 16.32 -14.81
CA SER A 77 -9.11 15.51 -15.71
C SER A 77 -9.64 14.24 -15.02
N LEU A 78 -8.77 13.50 -14.32
CA LEU A 78 -9.18 12.25 -13.67
C LEU A 78 -10.05 12.49 -12.44
N ASN A 79 -9.77 13.53 -11.68
CA ASN A 79 -10.60 13.91 -10.52
C ASN A 79 -12.02 14.33 -10.94
N ILE A 80 -12.17 15.09 -12.03
CA ILE A 80 -13.48 15.42 -12.59
C ILE A 80 -14.20 14.16 -13.07
N LYS A 81 -13.51 13.27 -13.80
CA LYS A 81 -14.09 12.00 -14.25
C LYS A 81 -14.56 11.13 -13.09
N ARG A 82 -13.77 11.01 -12.01
CA ARG A 82 -14.20 10.28 -10.80
C ARG A 82 -15.47 10.87 -10.22
N LYS A 83 -15.53 12.21 -10.07
CA LYS A 83 -16.71 12.89 -9.51
C LYS A 83 -17.97 12.66 -10.33
N LEU A 84 -17.86 12.65 -11.67
CA LEU A 84 -19.01 12.51 -12.57
C LEU A 84 -19.41 11.04 -12.80
N LEU A 85 -18.44 10.12 -12.89
CA LEU A 85 -18.69 8.75 -13.34
C LEU A 85 -18.90 7.77 -12.18
N TYR A 86 -18.26 7.95 -11.03
CA TYR A 86 -18.39 7.02 -9.91
C TYR A 86 -19.82 6.87 -9.39
N PRO A 87 -20.69 7.91 -9.38
CA PRO A 87 -22.10 7.73 -9.05
C PRO A 87 -22.86 6.75 -9.97
N LEU A 88 -22.35 6.47 -11.18
CA LEU A 88 -22.92 5.54 -12.13
C LEU A 88 -22.47 4.07 -11.90
N ALA A 89 -21.47 3.84 -11.05
CA ALA A 89 -21.06 2.49 -10.67
C ALA A 89 -22.04 1.89 -9.64
N ASN A 90 -22.22 0.58 -9.67
CA ASN A 90 -23.04 -0.12 -8.68
C ASN A 90 -22.41 -0.10 -7.29
N CYS A 91 -21.07 -0.12 -7.23
CA CYS A 91 -20.31 -0.01 -6.00
C CYS A 91 -18.90 0.51 -6.24
N ILE A 92 -18.37 1.28 -5.28
CA ILE A 92 -16.97 1.62 -5.18
C ILE A 92 -16.39 0.88 -3.97
N THR A 93 -15.34 0.09 -4.15
CA THR A 93 -14.61 -0.49 -3.02
C THR A 93 -13.36 0.33 -2.73
N VAL A 94 -13.03 0.48 -1.46
CA VAL A 94 -11.89 1.25 -0.97
C VAL A 94 -11.10 0.47 0.07
N LEU A 95 -9.82 0.79 0.20
CA LEU A 95 -8.90 0.00 1.04
C LEU A 95 -8.96 0.36 2.52
N THR A 96 -9.46 1.56 2.87
CA THR A 96 -9.46 2.06 4.25
C THR A 96 -10.84 2.56 4.68
N ARG A 97 -11.11 2.53 5.98
CA ARG A 97 -12.32 3.11 6.58
C ARG A 97 -12.34 4.64 6.43
N HIS A 98 -11.17 5.26 6.46
CA HIS A 98 -11.05 6.69 6.19
C HIS A 98 -11.56 7.04 4.79
N ASP A 99 -11.10 6.32 3.76
CA ASP A 99 -11.55 6.52 2.38
C ASP A 99 -13.03 6.17 2.20
N GLU A 100 -13.52 5.13 2.88
CA GLU A 100 -14.95 4.78 2.89
C GLU A 100 -15.80 5.96 3.37
N LYS A 101 -15.43 6.59 4.50
CA LYS A 101 -16.12 7.74 5.05
C LYS A 101 -16.14 8.94 4.08
N LEU A 102 -15.00 9.22 3.45
CA LEU A 102 -14.89 10.36 2.51
C LEU A 102 -15.66 10.13 1.21
N TRP A 103 -15.67 8.90 0.69
CA TRP A 103 -16.40 8.57 -0.53
C TRP A 103 -17.91 8.47 -0.32
N ARG A 104 -18.40 8.03 0.84
CA ARG A 104 -19.84 7.96 1.16
C ARG A 104 -20.55 9.31 1.02
N ASN A 105 -19.85 10.40 1.22
CA ASN A 105 -20.37 11.76 0.99
C ASN A 105 -20.54 12.11 -0.51
N LYS A 106 -19.98 11.30 -1.42
CA LYS A 106 -19.94 11.56 -2.86
C LYS A 106 -20.64 10.48 -3.69
N VAL A 107 -20.69 9.26 -3.20
CA VAL A 107 -21.21 8.09 -3.89
C VAL A 107 -22.04 7.24 -2.94
N LYS A 108 -23.23 6.82 -3.38
CA LYS A 108 -24.21 6.10 -2.54
C LYS A 108 -23.71 4.74 -2.02
N ASN A 109 -23.02 3.97 -2.86
CA ASN A 109 -22.59 2.61 -2.54
C ASN A 109 -21.08 2.54 -2.47
N VAL A 110 -20.53 2.73 -1.28
CA VAL A 110 -19.09 2.57 -1.00
C VAL A 110 -18.89 1.49 0.05
N VAL A 111 -17.95 0.59 -0.18
CA VAL A 111 -17.67 -0.55 0.69
C VAL A 111 -16.18 -0.62 1.01
N TYR A 112 -15.87 -0.73 2.29
CA TYR A 112 -14.52 -1.02 2.78
C TYR A 112 -14.11 -2.44 2.39
N MET A 113 -13.13 -2.56 1.53
CA MET A 113 -12.62 -3.82 0.98
C MET A 113 -11.08 -3.75 0.92
N PRO A 114 -10.39 -4.03 2.03
CA PRO A 114 -8.93 -4.00 2.06
C PRO A 114 -8.33 -5.15 1.26
N ASN A 115 -7.05 -5.00 0.88
CA ASN A 115 -6.30 -6.06 0.23
C ASN A 115 -6.10 -7.24 1.19
N PRO A 116 -6.22 -8.48 0.69
CA PRO A 116 -5.96 -9.68 1.49
C PRO A 116 -4.45 -9.94 1.66
N ILE A 117 -4.11 -10.59 2.77
CA ILE A 117 -2.81 -11.23 2.97
C ILE A 117 -2.99 -12.72 3.29
N ASN A 118 -2.01 -13.51 2.88
CA ASN A 118 -1.90 -14.88 3.36
C ASN A 118 -1.25 -14.86 4.73
N LEU A 119 -2.05 -15.18 5.75
CA LEU A 119 -1.51 -15.38 7.09
C LEU A 119 -0.65 -16.63 7.09
N LYS A 120 0.64 -16.46 7.18
CA LYS A 120 1.58 -17.59 7.38
C LYS A 120 1.68 -17.88 8.86
N THR A 121 1.64 -19.14 9.24
CA THR A 121 1.97 -19.56 10.60
C THR A 121 3.42 -19.18 10.88
N LEU A 122 3.64 -18.42 11.94
CA LEU A 122 4.97 -18.02 12.35
C LEU A 122 5.66 -19.25 12.95
N HIS A 123 6.64 -19.79 12.23
CA HIS A 123 7.52 -20.86 12.72
C HIS A 123 8.84 -20.33 13.30
N THR A 124 8.94 -19.03 13.53
CA THR A 124 10.16 -18.45 14.11
C THR A 124 10.15 -18.61 15.62
N SER A 125 11.14 -19.32 16.16
CA SER A 125 11.50 -19.21 17.57
C SER A 125 11.78 -17.74 17.88
N LYS A 126 11.14 -17.18 18.90
CA LYS A 126 11.25 -15.76 19.30
C LYS A 126 12.70 -15.28 19.53
N ASN A 127 13.66 -16.20 19.64
CA ASN A 127 15.01 -15.94 20.12
C ASN A 127 16.07 -15.81 19.02
N ASN A 128 15.71 -15.71 17.72
CA ASN A 128 16.71 -15.73 16.64
C ASN A 128 16.50 -14.61 15.60
N ARG A 129 16.06 -13.44 16.02
CA ARG A 129 15.99 -12.25 15.15
C ARG A 129 17.27 -11.44 15.25
N ASN A 130 17.62 -10.81 14.14
CA ASN A 130 18.78 -9.92 14.04
C ASN A 130 18.38 -8.50 14.50
N LYS A 131 19.29 -7.77 15.10
CA LYS A 131 19.17 -6.33 15.40
C LYS A 131 19.14 -5.50 14.11
N VAL A 132 18.07 -5.69 13.33
CA VAL A 132 17.84 -5.03 12.05
C VAL A 132 16.57 -4.20 12.13
N VAL A 133 16.68 -2.94 11.70
CA VAL A 133 15.57 -2.07 11.34
C VAL A 133 15.36 -2.22 9.84
N LEU A 134 14.27 -2.87 9.45
CA LEU A 134 13.94 -3.18 8.06
C LEU A 134 12.94 -2.17 7.50
N ALA A 135 13.18 -1.68 6.30
CA ALA A 135 12.21 -0.92 5.52
C ALA A 135 12.08 -1.54 4.12
N VAL A 136 10.84 -1.66 3.63
CA VAL A 136 10.55 -2.29 2.34
C VAL A 136 9.69 -1.37 1.47
N GLY A 137 10.15 -1.12 0.25
CA GLY A 137 9.40 -0.30 -0.70
C GLY A 137 10.15 -0.07 -2.01
N ARG A 138 9.50 0.60 -2.96
CA ARG A 138 10.13 0.98 -4.21
C ARG A 138 11.12 2.12 -3.96
N VAL A 139 12.41 1.83 -4.00
CA VAL A 139 13.47 2.81 -3.72
C VAL A 139 13.50 3.92 -4.77
N ASN A 140 13.13 3.65 -6.02
CA ASN A 140 12.93 4.66 -7.06
C ASN A 140 11.72 5.61 -6.80
N GLN A 141 10.92 5.35 -5.78
CA GLN A 141 9.86 6.23 -5.28
C GLN A 141 10.19 6.74 -3.86
N TRP A 142 11.47 6.96 -3.60
CA TRP A 142 11.99 7.30 -2.27
C TRP A 142 11.29 8.49 -1.62
N GLU A 143 10.90 9.50 -2.39
CA GLU A 143 10.13 10.66 -1.88
C GLU A 143 8.80 10.23 -1.28
N VAL A 144 8.02 9.40 -2.02
CA VAL A 144 6.73 8.89 -1.54
C VAL A 144 6.92 7.94 -0.37
N LYS A 145 7.97 7.11 -0.41
CA LYS A 145 8.29 6.13 0.62
C LYS A 145 9.04 6.73 1.82
N GLY A 146 9.46 7.99 1.72
CA GLY A 146 10.13 8.71 2.79
C GLY A 146 11.47 8.09 3.19
N PHE A 147 12.21 7.50 2.25
CA PHE A 147 13.51 6.90 2.57
C PHE A 147 14.57 7.94 2.86
N ASP A 148 14.43 9.15 2.38
CA ASP A 148 15.20 10.32 2.78
C ASP A 148 14.97 10.64 4.27
N ASN A 149 13.72 10.74 4.71
CA ASN A 149 13.39 10.90 6.14
C ASN A 149 13.96 9.76 6.98
N LEU A 150 13.87 8.51 6.49
CA LEU A 150 14.40 7.36 7.20
C LEU A 150 15.90 7.40 7.38
N ILE A 151 16.66 7.78 6.34
CA ILE A 151 18.11 7.97 6.41
C ILE A 151 18.44 9.06 7.41
N PHE A 152 17.75 10.20 7.36
CA PHE A 152 17.92 11.28 8.33
C PHE A 152 17.64 10.79 9.77
N CYS A 153 16.53 10.09 10.01
CA CYS A 153 16.21 9.53 11.33
C CYS A 153 17.27 8.53 11.80
N TRP A 154 17.74 7.66 10.88
CA TRP A 154 18.78 6.69 11.19
C TRP A 154 20.11 7.34 11.57
N SER A 155 20.49 8.46 10.94
CA SER A 155 21.71 9.20 11.28
C SER A 155 21.75 9.71 12.72
N LYS A 156 20.57 9.88 13.35
CA LYS A 156 20.44 10.29 14.76
C LYS A 156 20.49 9.13 15.76
N LEU A 157 20.55 7.89 15.25
CA LEU A 157 20.48 6.67 16.07
C LEU A 157 21.71 5.77 15.89
N CYS A 158 22.29 5.73 14.71
CA CYS A 158 23.31 4.72 14.36
C CYS A 158 24.54 4.74 15.25
N SER A 159 24.95 5.91 15.80
CA SER A 159 26.07 6.03 16.74
C SER A 159 25.72 5.50 18.13
N ASP A 160 24.48 5.69 18.58
CA ASP A 160 24.02 5.25 19.90
C ASP A 160 23.74 3.72 19.92
N PHE A 161 23.50 3.14 18.75
CA PHE A 161 23.14 1.74 18.57
C PHE A 161 24.05 1.02 17.56
N PRO A 162 25.35 0.88 17.82
CA PRO A 162 26.32 0.34 16.85
C PRO A 162 26.06 -1.13 16.47
N ASP A 163 25.33 -1.88 17.30
CA ASP A 163 24.95 -3.28 17.02
C ASP A 163 23.76 -3.41 16.07
N TRP A 164 23.06 -2.30 15.79
CA TRP A 164 21.90 -2.30 14.93
C TRP A 164 22.26 -1.93 13.49
N LYS A 165 21.51 -2.48 12.55
CA LYS A 165 21.66 -2.19 11.12
C LYS A 165 20.35 -1.75 10.50
N LEU A 166 20.38 -0.68 9.69
CA LEU A 166 19.27 -0.31 8.83
C LEU A 166 19.38 -1.06 7.51
N GLN A 167 18.31 -1.76 7.09
CA GLN A 167 18.21 -2.40 5.77
C GLN A 167 17.03 -1.83 4.98
N ILE A 168 17.31 -1.28 3.80
CA ILE A 168 16.31 -0.77 2.86
C ILE A 168 16.22 -1.73 1.68
N VAL A 169 15.06 -2.36 1.51
CA VAL A 169 14.81 -3.42 0.51
C VAL A 169 13.83 -2.92 -0.55
N GLY A 170 14.19 -3.05 -1.79
CA GLY A 170 13.30 -2.75 -2.90
C GLY A 170 14.01 -2.43 -4.20
N ASN A 171 13.22 -2.34 -5.27
CA ASN A 171 13.75 -1.97 -6.57
C ASN A 171 14.17 -0.49 -6.58
N SER A 172 15.37 -0.23 -7.11
CA SER A 172 15.95 1.09 -7.26
C SER A 172 16.37 1.33 -8.71
N ASP A 173 16.34 2.57 -9.13
CA ASP A 173 17.10 3.03 -10.30
C ASP A 173 18.44 3.63 -9.86
N LYS A 174 19.27 3.99 -10.85
CA LYS A 174 20.61 4.53 -10.59
C LYS A 174 20.54 5.88 -9.84
N ASP A 175 19.62 6.75 -10.25
CA ASP A 175 19.53 8.11 -9.72
C ASP A 175 19.06 8.11 -8.24
N ALA A 176 18.03 7.35 -7.91
CA ALA A 176 17.59 7.18 -6.53
C ALA A 176 18.68 6.57 -5.64
N SER A 177 19.39 5.56 -6.14
CA SER A 177 20.50 4.93 -5.40
C SER A 177 21.65 5.89 -5.11
N VAL A 178 22.03 6.70 -6.11
CA VAL A 178 23.10 7.71 -5.97
C VAL A 178 22.67 8.79 -4.97
N PHE A 179 21.44 9.30 -5.13
CA PHE A 179 20.92 10.37 -4.25
C PHE A 179 20.88 9.92 -2.78
N LEU A 180 20.26 8.77 -2.50
CA LEU A 180 20.12 8.29 -1.12
C LEU A 180 21.47 7.91 -0.48
N LYS A 181 22.41 7.36 -1.24
CA LYS A 181 23.77 7.09 -0.75
C LYS A 181 24.51 8.37 -0.41
N LYS A 182 24.43 9.38 -1.29
CA LYS A 182 25.02 10.71 -1.04
C LYS A 182 24.45 11.31 0.24
N MET A 183 23.14 11.30 0.39
CA MET A 183 22.45 11.79 1.58
C MET A 183 22.90 11.05 2.86
N ALA A 184 23.08 9.73 2.79
CA ALA A 184 23.56 8.94 3.92
C ALA A 184 24.98 9.35 4.33
N ILE A 185 25.87 9.59 3.36
CA ILE A 185 27.25 10.07 3.61
C ILE A 185 27.23 11.47 4.24
N GLU A 186 26.47 12.40 3.67
CA GLU A 186 26.34 13.79 4.15
C GLU A 186 25.79 13.88 5.58
N ASN A 187 24.97 12.92 5.99
CA ASN A 187 24.43 12.82 7.34
C ASN A 187 25.24 11.88 8.26
N ASN A 188 26.45 11.46 7.88
CA ASN A 188 27.30 10.56 8.64
C ASN A 188 26.62 9.25 9.07
N CYS A 189 25.70 8.74 8.27
CA CYS A 189 25.04 7.48 8.55
C CYS A 189 26.03 6.31 8.56
N GLN A 190 25.93 5.49 9.57
CA GLN A 190 26.68 4.24 9.70
C GLN A 190 25.71 3.04 9.74
N ASN A 191 26.23 1.85 9.53
CA ASN A 191 25.49 0.59 9.65
C ASN A 191 24.17 0.58 8.89
N TYR A 192 24.18 1.00 7.62
CA TYR A 192 23.06 0.91 6.71
C TYR A 192 23.38 0.10 5.46
N GLU A 193 22.35 -0.43 4.82
CA GLU A 193 22.47 -1.21 3.59
C GLU A 193 21.28 -1.01 2.67
N PHE A 194 21.52 -0.72 1.38
CA PHE A 194 20.55 -0.86 0.32
C PHE A 194 20.63 -2.28 -0.27
N VAL A 195 19.72 -3.15 0.14
CA VAL A 195 19.76 -4.58 -0.19
C VAL A 195 19.36 -4.86 -1.65
N GLY A 196 18.67 -3.90 -2.30
CA GLY A 196 18.12 -4.09 -3.64
C GLY A 196 16.81 -4.90 -3.64
N PHE A 197 16.41 -5.34 -4.83
CA PHE A 197 15.19 -6.15 -5.00
C PHE A 197 15.39 -7.57 -4.45
N ARG A 198 14.45 -8.02 -3.63
CA ARG A 198 14.44 -9.36 -3.04
C ARG A 198 13.08 -10.04 -3.28
N LYS A 199 13.12 -11.34 -3.57
CA LYS A 199 11.90 -12.17 -3.66
C LYS A 199 11.49 -12.79 -2.32
N ASP A 200 12.42 -12.89 -1.39
CA ASP A 200 12.28 -13.50 -0.07
C ASP A 200 12.10 -12.45 1.04
N VAL A 201 11.34 -11.39 0.76
CA VAL A 201 11.08 -10.29 1.72
C VAL A 201 10.42 -10.79 3.00
N ASP A 202 9.56 -11.79 2.91
CA ASP A 202 8.93 -12.43 4.05
C ASP A 202 9.96 -13.07 5.01
N ARG A 203 11.04 -13.66 4.47
CA ARG A 203 12.15 -14.18 5.28
C ARG A 203 12.91 -13.05 5.97
N LEU A 204 13.19 -11.96 5.26
CA LEU A 204 13.85 -10.79 5.85
C LEU A 204 13.02 -10.20 7.00
N MET A 205 11.70 -10.09 6.82
CA MET A 205 10.78 -9.65 7.87
C MET A 205 10.80 -10.60 9.09
N GLN A 206 10.83 -11.91 8.87
CA GLN A 206 10.93 -12.89 9.96
C GLN A 206 12.25 -12.81 10.73
N GLN A 207 13.33 -12.41 10.08
CA GLN A 207 14.67 -12.30 10.65
C GLN A 207 14.95 -10.95 11.30
N SER A 208 14.13 -9.93 11.06
CA SER A 208 14.34 -8.57 11.57
C SER A 208 13.54 -8.31 12.86
N GLU A 209 14.15 -7.66 13.83
CA GLU A 209 13.48 -7.23 15.06
C GLU A 209 12.44 -6.14 14.81
N ILE A 210 12.82 -5.12 14.04
CA ILE A 210 12.00 -3.93 13.82
C ILE A 210 11.70 -3.77 12.33
N PHE A 211 10.48 -3.39 12.02
CA PHE A 211 10.07 -2.90 10.71
C PHE A 211 9.65 -1.44 10.82
N CYS A 212 10.09 -0.58 9.89
CA CYS A 212 9.68 0.80 9.87
C CYS A 212 9.03 1.22 8.55
N LEU A 213 8.00 2.06 8.65
CA LEU A 213 7.30 2.66 7.53
C LEU A 213 7.41 4.18 7.61
N SER A 214 8.30 4.73 6.79
CA SER A 214 8.61 6.18 6.74
C SER A 214 7.82 6.94 5.66
N SER A 215 6.88 6.28 4.99
CA SER A 215 6.14 6.84 3.84
C SER A 215 5.45 8.16 4.14
N ARG A 216 5.41 9.07 3.14
CA ARG A 216 4.65 10.32 3.21
C ARG A 216 3.16 10.11 2.91
N THR A 217 2.85 9.10 2.12
CA THR A 217 1.46 8.76 1.77
C THR A 217 1.33 7.28 1.46
N GLU A 218 0.25 6.70 1.92
CA GLU A 218 -0.12 5.31 1.64
C GLU A 218 -1.62 5.21 1.28
N GLY A 219 -1.98 4.13 0.60
CA GLY A 219 -3.37 3.68 0.56
C GLY A 219 -3.59 2.71 1.72
N LEU A 220 -3.21 1.45 1.51
CA LEU A 220 -3.08 0.44 2.56
C LEU A 220 -1.68 -0.16 2.44
N PRO A 221 -0.75 0.12 3.38
CA PRO A 221 0.64 -0.32 3.29
C PRO A 221 0.76 -1.83 3.52
N MET A 222 0.80 -2.60 2.43
CA MET A 222 0.89 -4.06 2.50
C MET A 222 2.15 -4.53 3.22
N ALA A 223 3.29 -3.89 2.99
CA ALA A 223 4.55 -4.23 3.67
C ALA A 223 4.45 -4.11 5.19
N LEU A 224 3.69 -3.14 5.71
CA LEU A 224 3.42 -3.01 7.15
C LEU A 224 2.58 -4.19 7.67
N ILE A 225 1.52 -4.56 6.92
CA ILE A 225 0.66 -5.69 7.29
C ILE A 225 1.47 -7.00 7.27
N GLU A 226 2.31 -7.18 6.26
CA GLU A 226 3.19 -8.34 6.10
C GLU A 226 4.22 -8.42 7.22
N ALA A 227 4.86 -7.30 7.58
CA ALA A 227 5.81 -7.24 8.68
C ALA A 227 5.17 -7.53 10.05
N MET A 228 3.96 -6.98 10.30
CA MET A 228 3.20 -7.29 11.50
C MET A 228 2.80 -8.77 11.55
N ASN A 229 2.39 -9.34 10.42
CA ASN A 229 2.11 -10.78 10.35
C ASN A 229 3.37 -11.63 10.57
N ALA A 230 4.53 -11.12 10.14
CA ALA A 230 5.82 -11.76 10.41
C ALA A 230 6.30 -11.60 11.86
N GLY A 231 5.58 -10.83 12.69
CA GLY A 231 5.90 -10.60 14.10
C GLY A 231 7.05 -9.60 14.31
N CYS A 232 7.27 -8.65 13.39
CA CYS A 232 8.16 -7.52 13.62
C CYS A 232 7.54 -6.54 14.63
N CYS A 233 8.36 -5.89 15.46
CA CYS A 233 7.98 -4.66 16.13
C CYS A 233 7.90 -3.55 15.10
N CYS A 234 6.72 -2.98 14.87
CA CYS A 234 6.51 -2.01 13.80
C CYS A 234 6.45 -0.57 14.32
N VAL A 235 7.20 0.32 13.65
CA VAL A 235 7.17 1.77 13.86
C VAL A 235 6.76 2.44 12.54
N SER A 236 5.79 3.33 12.55
CA SER A 236 5.29 3.99 11.34
C SER A 236 4.97 5.45 11.60
N PHE A 237 5.18 6.32 10.60
CA PHE A 237 4.46 7.58 10.59
C PHE A 237 2.96 7.34 10.53
N ASP A 238 2.21 8.15 11.27
CA ASP A 238 0.76 8.15 11.28
C ASP A 238 0.20 8.99 10.12
N VAL A 239 0.48 8.53 8.90
CA VAL A 239 -0.04 9.18 7.70
C VAL A 239 -1.55 8.99 7.59
N VAL A 240 -2.20 9.85 6.80
CA VAL A 240 -3.67 10.02 6.74
C VAL A 240 -4.42 8.69 6.57
N THR A 241 -3.87 7.73 5.78
CA THR A 241 -4.51 6.44 5.53
C THR A 241 -3.56 5.28 5.75
N GLY A 242 -4.08 4.19 6.26
CA GLY A 242 -3.41 2.89 6.41
C GLY A 242 -2.86 2.62 7.80
N PRO A 243 -1.79 3.27 8.28
CA PRO A 243 -1.12 2.87 9.52
C PRO A 243 -2.03 2.78 10.74
N ARG A 244 -2.89 3.77 11.00
CA ARG A 244 -3.87 3.74 12.12
C ARG A 244 -4.88 2.61 12.04
N GLU A 245 -5.17 2.12 10.84
CA GLU A 245 -6.11 1.01 10.67
C GLU A 245 -5.44 -0.34 10.87
N ILE A 246 -4.11 -0.37 10.86
CA ILE A 246 -3.29 -1.58 10.95
C ILE A 246 -2.72 -1.71 12.36
N ILE A 247 -2.03 -0.67 12.84
CA ILE A 247 -1.40 -0.62 14.16
C ILE A 247 -2.42 -0.16 15.21
N VAL A 248 -2.53 -0.92 16.28
CA VAL A 248 -3.12 -0.44 17.54
C VAL A 248 -1.99 0.19 18.35
N ALA A 249 -1.98 1.52 18.42
CA ALA A 249 -0.89 2.29 19.02
C ALA A 249 -0.55 1.80 20.43
N ASN A 250 0.73 1.68 20.74
CA ASN A 250 1.29 1.21 22.01
C ASN A 250 0.90 -0.23 22.41
N LYS A 251 0.18 -0.95 21.54
CA LYS A 251 -0.20 -2.35 21.77
C LYS A 251 0.41 -3.30 20.75
N SER A 252 0.35 -2.97 19.48
CA SER A 252 0.86 -3.82 18.39
C SER A 252 1.90 -3.14 17.51
N GLY A 253 2.37 -1.97 17.90
CA GLY A 253 3.35 -1.15 17.23
C GLY A 253 3.29 0.30 17.71
N LEU A 254 4.18 1.14 17.22
CA LEU A 254 4.22 2.56 17.55
C LEU A 254 3.88 3.41 16.32
N LEU A 255 3.13 4.49 16.56
CA LEU A 255 2.82 5.51 15.58
C LEU A 255 3.51 6.81 15.97
N ALA A 256 4.37 7.30 15.09
CA ALA A 256 4.95 8.64 15.19
C ALA A 256 4.03 9.64 14.49
N LYS A 257 4.00 10.89 14.95
CA LYS A 257 3.26 11.96 14.31
C LYS A 257 3.64 12.08 12.83
N ASN A 258 2.65 12.36 11.99
CA ASN A 258 2.84 12.40 10.55
C ASN A 258 3.96 13.37 10.14
N GLN A 259 5.03 12.85 9.53
CA GLN A 259 6.23 13.56 9.07
C GLN A 259 7.01 14.30 10.17
N ASP A 260 6.79 13.98 11.44
CA ASP A 260 7.59 14.46 12.55
C ASP A 260 8.79 13.51 12.74
N ASN A 261 9.95 13.90 12.21
CA ASN A 261 11.15 13.07 12.24
C ASN A 261 11.68 12.90 13.66
N GLU A 262 11.51 13.89 14.55
CA GLU A 262 11.96 13.81 15.94
C GLU A 262 11.15 12.77 16.72
N ASP A 263 9.81 12.78 16.57
CA ASP A 263 8.94 11.78 17.17
C ASP A 263 9.23 10.38 16.59
N PHE A 264 9.55 10.27 15.29
CA PHE A 264 9.91 8.99 14.68
C PHE A 264 11.24 8.44 15.24
N VAL A 265 12.25 9.29 15.41
CA VAL A 265 13.53 8.94 16.06
C VAL A 265 13.29 8.45 17.48
N GLU A 266 12.46 9.17 18.27
CA GLU A 266 12.14 8.79 19.63
C GLU A 266 11.42 7.43 19.70
N LYS A 267 10.45 7.17 18.82
CA LYS A 267 9.77 5.86 18.74
C LYS A 267 10.72 4.72 18.35
N LEU A 268 11.66 4.96 17.43
CA LEU A 268 12.70 3.98 17.11
C LEU A 268 13.63 3.75 18.28
N ARG A 269 14.10 4.83 18.93
CA ARG A 269 14.95 4.76 20.13
C ARG A 269 14.31 3.91 21.21
N GLN A 270 13.05 4.13 21.52
CA GLN A 270 12.29 3.36 22.51
C GLN A 270 12.34 1.85 22.24
N VAL A 271 12.02 1.43 21.02
CA VAL A 271 12.00 0.00 20.70
C VAL A 271 13.39 -0.60 20.46
N MET A 272 14.40 0.19 20.16
CA MET A 272 15.79 -0.29 20.05
C MET A 272 16.43 -0.51 21.43
N SER A 273 16.15 0.37 22.40
CA SER A 273 16.68 0.31 23.76
C SER A 273 15.91 -0.61 24.69
N ASP A 274 14.58 -0.67 24.57
CA ASP A 274 13.71 -1.50 25.42
C ASP A 274 13.30 -2.79 24.73
N GLU A 275 13.99 -3.88 25.04
CA GLU A 275 13.72 -5.21 24.52
C GLU A 275 12.35 -5.74 24.96
N THR A 276 11.95 -5.46 26.19
CA THR A 276 10.66 -5.92 26.74
C THR A 276 9.49 -5.27 25.98
N LEU A 277 9.55 -3.95 25.79
CA LEU A 277 8.57 -3.23 24.97
C LEU A 277 8.56 -3.76 23.54
N ARG A 278 9.73 -3.91 22.92
CA ARG A 278 9.87 -4.40 21.55
C ARG A 278 9.21 -5.78 21.39
N HIS A 279 9.50 -6.72 22.27
CA HIS A 279 8.94 -8.06 22.24
C HIS A 279 7.43 -8.06 22.55
N HIS A 280 6.96 -7.21 23.45
CA HIS A 280 5.54 -7.04 23.72
C HIS A 280 4.76 -6.58 22.46
N LEU A 281 5.24 -5.55 21.81
CA LEU A 281 4.62 -5.01 20.58
C LEU A 281 4.64 -6.05 19.45
N ALA A 282 5.77 -6.72 19.25
CA ALA A 282 5.96 -7.75 18.24
C ALA A 282 5.02 -8.95 18.45
N ALA A 283 4.82 -9.38 19.68
CA ALA A 283 3.93 -10.50 20.02
C ALA A 283 2.45 -10.19 19.71
N ASN A 284 2.04 -8.92 19.85
CA ASN A 284 0.67 -8.49 19.59
C ASN A 284 0.42 -8.12 18.10
N ALA A 285 1.47 -7.88 17.32
CA ALA A 285 1.36 -7.42 15.94
C ALA A 285 0.55 -8.38 15.04
N PRO A 286 0.77 -9.71 15.03
CA PRO A 286 0.04 -10.63 14.15
C PRO A 286 -1.47 -10.62 14.39
N SER A 287 -1.92 -10.51 15.64
CA SER A 287 -3.35 -10.50 15.97
C SER A 287 -4.08 -9.29 15.38
N SER A 288 -3.41 -8.15 15.25
CA SER A 288 -3.97 -6.90 14.70
C SER A 288 -4.27 -6.99 13.21
N VAL A 289 -3.60 -7.88 12.48
CA VAL A 289 -3.72 -8.00 11.02
C VAL A 289 -4.58 -9.19 10.56
N VAL A 290 -5.10 -10.02 11.45
CA VAL A 290 -6.01 -11.14 11.14
C VAL A 290 -7.25 -10.67 10.35
N LYS A 291 -7.69 -9.44 10.56
CA LYS A 291 -8.81 -8.83 9.82
C LYS A 291 -8.57 -8.71 8.31
N PHE A 292 -7.31 -8.75 7.86
CA PHE A 292 -6.89 -8.72 6.46
C PHE A 292 -6.67 -10.10 5.85
N SER A 293 -6.95 -11.18 6.58
CA SER A 293 -6.77 -12.55 6.07
C SER A 293 -7.57 -12.80 4.80
N THR A 294 -6.98 -13.55 3.88
CA THR A 294 -7.60 -13.94 2.60
C THR A 294 -9.01 -14.50 2.80
N LYS A 295 -9.20 -15.38 3.78
CA LYS A 295 -10.52 -15.96 4.11
C LYS A 295 -11.57 -14.88 4.42
N ARG A 296 -11.21 -13.88 5.25
CA ARG A 296 -12.15 -12.80 5.63
C ARG A 296 -12.45 -11.86 4.47
N ILE A 297 -11.44 -11.54 3.66
CA ILE A 297 -11.63 -10.62 2.52
C ILE A 297 -12.44 -11.30 1.41
N ILE A 298 -12.17 -12.57 1.09
CA ILE A 298 -12.99 -13.34 0.15
C ILE A 298 -14.46 -13.37 0.61
N HIS A 299 -14.71 -13.64 1.89
CA HIS A 299 -16.08 -13.63 2.42
C HIS A 299 -16.79 -12.28 2.23
N ARG A 300 -16.08 -11.14 2.40
CA ARG A 300 -16.62 -9.81 2.11
C ARG A 300 -16.95 -9.61 0.63
N TRP A 301 -16.11 -10.13 -0.28
CA TRP A 301 -16.39 -10.11 -1.71
C TRP A 301 -17.64 -10.92 -2.07
N TYR A 302 -17.82 -12.10 -1.48
CA TYR A 302 -19.04 -12.91 -1.68
C TYR A 302 -20.30 -12.15 -1.24
N ILE A 303 -20.29 -11.54 -0.05
CA ILE A 303 -21.42 -10.72 0.43
C ILE A 303 -21.71 -9.56 -0.53
N LEU A 304 -20.68 -8.91 -1.06
CA LEU A 304 -20.84 -7.81 -2.01
C LEU A 304 -21.45 -8.29 -3.33
N PHE A 305 -20.95 -9.37 -3.88
CA PHE A 305 -21.48 -9.95 -5.15
C PHE A 305 -22.91 -10.41 -5.00
N ASP A 306 -23.24 -11.12 -3.93
CA ASP A 306 -24.60 -11.56 -3.65
C ASP A 306 -25.59 -10.39 -3.62
N LYS A 307 -25.19 -9.28 -3.02
CA LYS A 307 -25.98 -8.03 -2.96
C LYS A 307 -26.12 -7.33 -4.31
N ILE A 308 -25.12 -7.45 -5.20
CA ILE A 308 -25.09 -6.72 -6.48
C ILE A 308 -25.78 -7.52 -7.59
N ILE A 309 -25.57 -8.84 -7.63
CA ILE A 309 -26.06 -9.72 -8.69
C ILE A 309 -27.57 -10.06 -8.51
N LYS A 310 -28.03 -10.18 -7.26
CA LYS A 310 -29.45 -10.46 -6.96
C LYS A 310 -30.39 -9.25 -7.07
N LYS A 311 -29.88 -8.08 -7.45
CA LYS A 311 -30.69 -6.89 -7.75
C LYS A 311 -30.96 -6.76 -9.26
#